data_155befadac8892fc9062ab019ec41fe6
#
_entry.id   155befadac8892fc9062ab019ec41fe6
#
_cell.length_a   1.000
_cell.length_b   1.000
_cell.length_c   1.000
_cell.angle_alpha   90.00
_cell.angle_beta   90.00
_cell.angle_gamma   90.00
#
_symmetry.space_group_name_H-M   'P 1'
#
loop_
_entity.id
_entity.type
_entity.pdbx_description
1 polymer ?
#
loop_
_entity_poly.entity_id
_entity_poly.type
_entity_poly.pdbx_seq_one_letter_code
_entity_poly.pdbx_strand_id
1 'polypeptide(L)'
;MPLVRISLLAGKSEAQKRQIADAAHRALVETISIPAQDRFQIITEHSKADLIYDPSYLNIQRTDDVVILQITMSVGRTLEVRKALYRRLADLLHEEAGIRREDVFINLVETAKENWSFGNGEAQYAT
;
A
#
# COMPACT_ATOMS: atom_id res chain seq x y z
N MET A 1 1.88 12.44 -1.24
CA MET A 1 0.91 12.64 -0.15
C MET A 1 0.21 11.35 0.31
N PRO A 2 0.59 10.16 -0.09
CA PRO A 2 0.00 8.98 0.52
C PRO A 2 0.70 8.60 1.82
N LEU A 3 -0.08 8.11 2.77
CA LEU A 3 0.41 7.35 3.91
C LEU A 3 0.09 5.89 3.65
N VAL A 4 1.09 5.04 3.59
CA VAL A 4 0.93 3.63 3.28
C VAL A 4 1.16 2.79 4.53
N ARG A 5 0.15 2.03 4.92
CA ARG A 5 0.26 1.02 5.98
C ARG A 5 0.34 -0.35 5.34
N ILE A 6 1.38 -1.09 5.66
CA ILE A 6 1.63 -2.42 5.12
C ILE A 6 1.56 -3.41 6.27
N SER A 7 0.55 -4.27 6.26
CA SER A 7 0.36 -5.29 7.30
C SER A 7 0.58 -6.66 6.70
N LEU A 8 1.37 -7.48 7.37
CA LEU A 8 1.70 -8.83 6.92
C LEU A 8 1.99 -9.73 8.13
N LEU A 9 2.02 -11.03 7.88
CA LEU A 9 2.40 -11.98 8.92
C LEU A 9 3.92 -11.95 9.11
N ALA A 10 4.36 -12.15 10.35
CA ALA A 10 5.78 -12.20 10.70
C ALA A 10 6.47 -13.38 9.98
N GLY A 11 7.77 -13.22 9.70
CA GLY A 11 8.59 -14.26 9.11
C GLY A 11 9.37 -13.84 7.87
N LYS A 12 9.04 -12.69 7.27
CA LYS A 12 9.81 -12.19 6.13
C LYS A 12 11.08 -11.48 6.60
N SER A 13 12.14 -11.55 5.81
CA SER A 13 13.38 -10.85 6.09
C SER A 13 13.21 -9.33 5.97
N GLU A 14 14.10 -8.57 6.59
CA GLU A 14 14.12 -7.11 6.43
C GLU A 14 14.29 -6.71 4.96
N ALA A 15 15.11 -7.45 4.22
CA ALA A 15 15.33 -7.20 2.79
C ALA A 15 14.04 -7.38 1.99
N GLN A 16 13.27 -8.43 2.25
CA GLN A 16 12.01 -8.68 1.55
C GLN A 16 10.96 -7.63 1.91
N LYS A 17 10.87 -7.25 3.19
CA LYS A 17 9.97 -6.17 3.61
C LYS A 17 10.32 -4.85 2.92
N ARG A 18 11.62 -4.57 2.75
CA ARG A 18 12.07 -3.39 2.01
C ARG A 18 11.69 -3.47 0.53
N GLN A 19 11.82 -4.63 -0.09
CA GLN A 19 11.39 -4.84 -1.48
C GLN A 19 9.88 -4.58 -1.64
N ILE A 20 9.07 -5.03 -0.68
CA ILE A 20 7.62 -4.75 -0.67
C ILE A 20 7.37 -3.25 -0.59
N ALA A 21 8.05 -2.56 0.32
CA ALA A 21 7.90 -1.11 0.50
C ALA A 21 8.35 -0.34 -0.75
N ASP A 22 9.47 -0.72 -1.35
CA ASP A 22 9.99 -0.06 -2.56
C ASP A 22 9.06 -0.27 -3.75
N ALA A 23 8.53 -1.47 -3.93
CA ALA A 23 7.57 -1.79 -4.99
C ALA A 23 6.28 -0.97 -4.84
N ALA A 24 5.75 -0.86 -3.62
CA ALA A 24 4.57 -0.07 -3.34
C ALA A 24 4.79 1.41 -3.66
N HIS A 25 5.93 1.96 -3.26
CA HIS A 25 6.27 3.35 -3.54
C HIS A 25 6.40 3.60 -5.04
N ARG A 26 7.09 2.72 -5.74
CA ARG A 26 7.25 2.83 -7.20
C ARG A 26 5.90 2.82 -7.92
N ALA A 27 4.98 1.97 -7.52
CA ALA A 27 3.64 1.93 -8.10
C ALA A 27 2.90 3.25 -7.94
N LEU A 28 3.01 3.88 -6.77
CA LEU A 28 2.40 5.18 -6.50
C LEU A 28 3.03 6.29 -7.36
N VAL A 29 4.35 6.31 -7.48
CA VAL A 29 5.04 7.28 -8.34
C VAL A 29 4.60 7.14 -9.78
N GLU A 30 4.52 5.92 -10.29
CA GLU A 30 4.20 5.66 -11.70
C GLU A 30 2.73 5.93 -12.04
N THR A 31 1.80 5.65 -11.14
CA THR A 31 0.36 5.69 -11.46
C THR A 31 -0.37 6.93 -10.97
N ILE A 32 -0.03 7.45 -9.81
CA ILE A 32 -0.68 8.64 -9.26
C ILE A 32 0.23 9.86 -9.23
N SER A 33 1.41 9.74 -9.82
CA SER A 33 2.33 10.85 -10.10
C SER A 33 2.77 11.62 -8.86
N ILE A 34 2.97 10.95 -7.74
CA ILE A 34 3.54 11.60 -6.55
C ILE A 34 5.04 11.84 -6.77
N PRO A 35 5.62 12.87 -6.14
CA PRO A 35 7.08 13.04 -6.14
C PRO A 35 7.76 11.83 -5.50
N ALA A 36 8.95 11.49 -6.00
CA ALA A 36 9.70 10.33 -5.48
C ALA A 36 10.06 10.51 -3.99
N GLN A 37 10.20 11.74 -3.52
CA GLN A 37 10.53 12.06 -2.13
C GLN A 37 9.30 11.99 -1.20
N ASP A 38 8.10 11.97 -1.76
CA ASP A 38 6.86 11.90 -0.98
C ASP A 38 6.62 10.45 -0.56
N ARG A 39 7.34 10.03 0.49
CA ARG A 39 7.35 8.63 0.90
C ARG A 39 7.15 8.51 2.41
N PHE A 40 5.99 7.98 2.79
CA PHE A 40 5.64 7.71 4.19
C PHE A 40 5.00 6.34 4.28
N GLN A 41 5.70 5.39 4.88
CA GLN A 41 5.31 3.99 4.94
C GLN A 41 5.50 3.44 6.34
N ILE A 42 4.54 2.65 6.79
CA ILE A 42 4.61 1.94 8.07
C ILE A 42 4.41 0.47 7.78
N ILE A 43 5.36 -0.37 8.20
CA ILE A 43 5.26 -1.82 8.07
C ILE A 43 5.00 -2.40 9.45
N THR A 44 3.94 -3.20 9.57
CA THR A 44 3.59 -3.85 10.83
C THR A 44 3.50 -5.36 10.60
N GLU A 45 4.29 -6.11 11.36
CA GLU A 45 4.24 -7.56 11.37
C GLU A 45 3.24 -8.04 12.42
N HIS A 46 2.51 -9.10 12.10
CA HIS A 46 1.49 -9.67 12.97
C HIS A 46 1.69 -11.17 13.13
N SER A 47 1.28 -11.70 14.27
CA SER A 47 1.09 -13.14 14.42
C SER A 47 -0.20 -13.58 13.72
N LYS A 48 -0.37 -14.88 13.51
CA LYS A 48 -1.62 -15.41 12.94
C LYS A 48 -2.83 -15.12 13.82
N ALA A 49 -2.64 -14.93 15.11
CA ALA A 49 -3.72 -14.57 16.03
C ALA A 49 -4.21 -13.13 15.79
N ASP A 50 -3.33 -12.26 15.30
CA ASP A 50 -3.61 -10.83 15.18
C ASP A 50 -3.95 -10.37 13.75
N LEU A 51 -3.64 -11.17 12.74
CA LEU A 51 -4.01 -10.89 11.35
C LEU A 51 -4.81 -12.09 10.83
N ILE A 52 -6.09 -11.85 10.56
CA ILE A 52 -7.03 -12.87 10.13
C ILE A 52 -7.53 -12.49 8.74
N TYR A 53 -7.41 -13.40 7.80
CA TYR A 53 -7.87 -13.19 6.44
C TYR A 53 -8.71 -14.40 5.98
N ASP A 54 -9.66 -14.18 5.09
CA ASP A 54 -10.40 -15.27 4.47
C ASP A 54 -9.58 -15.84 3.30
N PRO A 55 -9.34 -17.16 3.26
CA PRO A 55 -8.44 -17.73 2.26
C PRO A 55 -9.04 -17.84 0.86
N SER A 56 -10.35 -17.62 0.68
CA SER A 56 -11.01 -17.88 -0.62
C SER A 56 -12.07 -16.86 -1.03
N TYR A 57 -12.24 -15.77 -0.31
CA TYR A 57 -13.26 -14.77 -0.62
C TYR A 57 -13.08 -14.25 -2.05
N LEU A 58 -14.16 -14.15 -2.80
CA LEU A 58 -14.21 -13.77 -4.23
C LEU A 58 -13.44 -14.75 -5.14
N ASN A 59 -13.31 -16.01 -4.71
CA ASN A 59 -12.53 -17.04 -5.43
C ASN A 59 -11.06 -16.69 -5.62
N ILE A 60 -10.52 -15.84 -4.75
CA ILE A 60 -9.10 -15.52 -4.73
C ILE A 60 -8.45 -16.38 -3.66
N GLN A 61 -7.55 -17.26 -4.07
CA GLN A 61 -6.88 -18.19 -3.15
C GLN A 61 -5.67 -17.51 -2.50
N ARG A 62 -5.80 -17.16 -1.23
CA ARG A 62 -4.77 -16.45 -0.45
C ARG A 62 -3.95 -17.43 0.37
N THR A 63 -2.74 -17.03 0.69
CA THR A 63 -1.81 -17.77 1.54
C THR A 63 -1.35 -16.89 2.71
N ASP A 64 -0.51 -17.46 3.58
CA ASP A 64 0.09 -16.68 4.67
C ASP A 64 1.08 -15.62 4.20
N ASP A 65 1.36 -15.55 2.89
CA ASP A 65 2.12 -14.43 2.29
C ASP A 65 1.25 -13.21 1.99
N VAL A 66 0.02 -13.19 2.46
CA VAL A 66 -0.91 -12.07 2.26
C VAL A 66 -0.28 -10.75 2.74
N VAL A 67 -0.41 -9.72 1.91
CA VAL A 67 0.03 -8.36 2.21
C VAL A 67 -1.17 -7.45 2.09
N ILE A 68 -1.50 -6.75 3.17
CA ILE A 68 -2.59 -5.78 3.19
C ILE A 68 -1.99 -4.39 3.14
N LEU A 69 -2.28 -3.66 2.06
CA LEU A 69 -1.85 -2.28 1.88
C LEU A 69 -3.06 -1.37 2.06
N GLN A 70 -3.02 -0.53 3.09
CA GLN A 70 -3.99 0.52 3.29
C GLN A 70 -3.32 1.84 2.96
N ILE A 71 -3.83 2.53 1.95
CA ILE A 71 -3.23 3.75 1.42
C ILE A 71 -4.20 4.90 1.62
N THR A 72 -3.82 5.84 2.48
CA THR A 72 -4.56 7.09 2.68
C THR A 72 -3.98 8.15 1.76
N MET A 73 -4.82 8.77 0.96
CA MET A 73 -4.40 9.78 -0.01
C MET A 73 -5.49 10.82 -0.22
N SER A 74 -5.15 11.95 -0.81
CA SER A 74 -6.13 12.99 -1.11
C SER A 74 -7.10 12.55 -2.20
N VAL A 75 -8.35 13.00 -2.08
CA VAL A 75 -9.40 12.78 -3.09
C VAL A 75 -9.01 13.38 -4.44
N GLY A 76 -9.61 12.88 -5.52
CA GLY A 76 -9.51 13.47 -6.84
C GLY A 76 -9.02 12.56 -7.95
N ARG A 77 -8.60 11.32 -7.65
CA ARG A 77 -8.21 10.35 -8.68
C ARG A 77 -9.44 9.66 -9.26
N THR A 78 -9.44 9.46 -10.57
CA THR A 78 -10.53 8.75 -11.26
C THR A 78 -10.50 7.26 -10.93
N LEU A 79 -11.59 6.56 -11.23
CA LEU A 79 -11.64 5.10 -11.10
C LEU A 79 -10.55 4.44 -11.95
N GLU A 80 -10.31 4.94 -13.16
CA GLU A 80 -9.30 4.37 -14.04
C GLU A 80 -7.89 4.48 -13.47
N VAL A 81 -7.56 5.61 -12.85
CA VAL A 81 -6.27 5.80 -12.18
C VAL A 81 -6.14 4.85 -10.99
N ARG A 82 -7.20 4.68 -10.19
CA ARG A 82 -7.19 3.75 -9.06
C ARG A 82 -7.02 2.30 -9.53
N LYS A 83 -7.69 1.91 -10.61
CA LYS A 83 -7.52 0.58 -11.19
C LYS A 83 -6.09 0.35 -11.68
N ALA A 84 -5.49 1.36 -12.30
CA ALA A 84 -4.10 1.29 -12.75
C ALA A 84 -3.16 1.11 -11.56
N LEU A 85 -3.41 1.80 -10.45
CA LEU A 85 -2.63 1.64 -9.23
C LEU A 85 -2.73 0.21 -8.69
N TYR A 86 -3.93 -0.37 -8.61
CA TYR A 86 -4.11 -1.74 -8.12
C TYR A 86 -3.33 -2.73 -8.97
N ARG A 87 -3.44 -2.59 -10.29
CA ARG A 87 -2.74 -3.49 -11.21
C ARG A 87 -1.22 -3.35 -11.06
N ARG A 88 -0.74 -2.12 -10.99
CA ARG A 88 0.70 -1.88 -10.89
C ARG A 88 1.27 -2.34 -9.54
N LEU A 89 0.53 -2.15 -8.45
CA LEU A 89 0.90 -2.68 -7.15
C LEU A 89 1.04 -4.21 -7.19
N ALA A 90 0.04 -4.90 -7.73
CA ALA A 90 0.09 -6.36 -7.83
C ALA A 90 1.26 -6.83 -8.70
N ASP A 91 1.49 -6.18 -9.84
CA ASP A 91 2.58 -6.53 -10.75
C ASP A 91 3.94 -6.34 -10.10
N LEU A 92 4.20 -5.18 -9.51
CA LEU A 92 5.50 -4.88 -8.91
C LEU A 92 5.78 -5.70 -7.66
N LEU A 93 4.78 -5.92 -6.81
CA LEU A 93 4.94 -6.79 -5.64
C LEU A 93 5.26 -8.22 -6.07
N HIS A 94 4.67 -8.68 -7.15
CA HIS A 94 5.00 -10.00 -7.70
C HIS A 94 6.41 -10.04 -8.30
N GLU A 95 6.72 -9.11 -9.17
CA GLU A 95 8.00 -9.10 -9.91
C GLU A 95 9.20 -8.82 -9.00
N GLU A 96 9.07 -7.88 -8.08
CA GLU A 96 10.21 -7.38 -7.29
C GLU A 96 10.29 -7.97 -5.88
N ALA A 97 9.19 -8.43 -5.31
CA ALA A 97 9.15 -8.94 -3.94
C ALA A 97 8.69 -10.40 -3.85
N GLY A 98 8.35 -11.03 -4.97
CA GLY A 98 7.92 -12.43 -4.99
C GLY A 98 6.57 -12.69 -4.33
N ILE A 99 5.72 -11.67 -4.19
CA ILE A 99 4.39 -11.83 -3.63
C ILE A 99 3.43 -12.26 -4.74
N ARG A 100 2.65 -13.32 -4.51
CA ARG A 100 1.63 -13.76 -5.46
C ARG A 100 0.59 -12.65 -5.60
N ARG A 101 0.08 -12.44 -6.80
CA ARG A 101 -0.95 -11.42 -7.04
C ARG A 101 -2.18 -11.64 -6.16
N GLU A 102 -2.54 -12.90 -5.95
CA GLU A 102 -3.67 -13.29 -5.10
C GLU A 102 -3.50 -12.86 -3.64
N ASP A 103 -2.28 -12.66 -3.20
CA ASP A 103 -1.96 -12.26 -1.82
C ASP A 103 -1.87 -10.75 -1.63
N VAL A 104 -2.15 -9.96 -2.66
CA VAL A 104 -2.10 -8.49 -2.59
C VAL A 104 -3.51 -7.94 -2.34
N PHE A 105 -3.73 -7.43 -1.14
CA PHE A 105 -5.00 -6.80 -0.74
C PHE A 105 -4.79 -5.30 -0.60
N ILE A 106 -5.59 -4.50 -1.28
CA ILE A 106 -5.41 -3.04 -1.32
C ILE A 106 -6.71 -2.37 -0.90
N ASN A 107 -6.61 -1.39 -0.01
CA ASN A 107 -7.71 -0.53 0.38
C ASN A 107 -7.25 0.92 0.31
N LEU A 108 -7.97 1.76 -0.43
CA LEU A 108 -7.69 3.19 -0.50
C LEU A 108 -8.63 3.94 0.44
N VAL A 109 -8.06 4.86 1.20
CA VAL A 109 -8.81 5.78 2.06
C VAL A 109 -8.57 7.18 1.53
N GLU A 110 -9.61 7.82 1.02
CA GLU A 110 -9.51 9.17 0.46
C GLU A 110 -9.84 10.22 1.50
N THR A 111 -9.02 11.28 1.55
CA THR A 111 -9.18 12.38 2.49
C THR A 111 -9.09 13.74 1.78
N ALA A 112 -9.66 14.77 2.41
CA ALA A 112 -9.50 16.14 1.92
C ALA A 112 -8.06 16.62 2.16
N LYS A 113 -7.60 17.57 1.34
CA LYS A 113 -6.27 18.18 1.48
C LYS A 113 -6.03 18.82 2.83
N GLU A 114 -7.08 19.39 3.43
CA GLU A 114 -7.02 20.04 4.74
C GLU A 114 -6.82 19.06 5.90
N ASN A 115 -6.88 17.75 5.64
CA ASN A 115 -6.70 16.72 6.67
C ASN A 115 -5.23 16.31 6.86
N TRP A 116 -4.30 17.02 6.23
CA TRP A 116 -2.88 16.67 6.27
C TRP A 116 -2.05 17.77 6.93
N SER A 117 -1.19 17.36 7.83
CA SER A 117 -0.08 18.17 8.32
C SER A 117 1.18 17.30 8.24
N PHE A 118 2.14 17.72 7.43
CA PHE A 118 3.38 16.96 7.20
C PHE A 118 4.50 17.33 8.18
N GLY A 119 4.19 18.15 9.14
CA GLY A 119 5.16 18.59 10.15
C GLY A 119 4.97 20.06 10.46
N ASN A 120 5.62 20.52 11.53
CA ASN A 120 5.57 21.91 12.01
C ASN A 120 4.19 22.40 12.41
N GLY A 121 3.17 21.52 12.49
CA GLY A 121 1.82 21.90 12.82
C GLY A 121 1.09 22.72 11.75
N GLU A 122 1.56 22.66 10.52
CA GLU A 122 1.00 23.42 9.41
C GLU A 122 0.24 22.51 8.44
N ALA A 123 -0.78 23.07 7.80
CA ALA A 123 -1.54 22.39 6.76
C ALA A 123 -0.99 22.78 5.39
N GLN A 124 0.08 22.15 4.97
CA GLN A 124 0.87 22.56 3.80
C GLN A 124 0.08 22.51 2.48
N TYR A 125 -0.92 21.63 2.38
CA TYR A 125 -1.73 21.49 1.15
C TYR A 125 -3.06 22.23 1.20
N ALA A 126 -3.37 22.91 2.28
CA ALA A 126 -4.66 23.62 2.48
C ALA A 126 -4.50 25.14 2.45
N THR A 127 -3.62 25.65 1.66
CA THR A 127 -3.38 27.09 1.53
C THR A 127 -4.28 27.74 0.48
#